data_c05bf6b66a56e18a3cf19dae331488dd
#
_entry.id   c05bf6b66a56e18a3cf19dae331488dd
#
_cell.length_a   1.000
_cell.length_b   1.000
_cell.length_c   1.000
_cell.angle_alpha   90.00
_cell.angle_beta   90.00
_cell.angle_gamma   90.00
#
_symmetry.space_group_name_H-M   'P 1'
#
loop_
_entity.id
_entity.type
_entity.pdbx_description
1 polymer ?
#
loop_
_entity_poly.entity_id
_entity_poly.type
_entity_poly.pdbx_seq_one_letter_code
_entity_poly.pdbx_strand_id
1 'polypeptide(L)'
;MPIGQVVARRLDPPLQRLSRQLSRGLASRAAEGPWVEPWMNRPGYPHDQLVAGVGPSSLAYAPVRYDERLIGLLVIESIDAVDKAATTEALPALVEFADLAGALVGRDLARRANMGRVHDHISNIISRRAFLPVFQPIVELEGNAAVGYEALTRFTDGSNPEAVFAEAAAVGLGLELETAALVAALAAAKTLPESAWLNLNASPELIIAGEPFRTLLGGSRRHLVLEVTEHVVIADYVAFRAAMAALGPDVEFAVDDAGAGFASLRHILELRPAFVKLDRSLVAGLEADDARQAMIVGLRHFARATGCRLIAEGIETDAELAVLRALEVPLGQGYLLGRPVPVGDTRRTVA
;
A
#
# COMPACT_ATOMS: atom_id res chain seq x y z
N MET A 1 -40.25 14.52 -39.78
CA MET A 1 -39.01 13.73 -39.81
C MET A 1 -39.14 12.68 -38.71
N PRO A 2 -39.12 11.38 -39.03
CA PRO A 2 -39.17 10.38 -37.94
C PRO A 2 -37.83 10.36 -37.22
N ILE A 3 -37.90 10.57 -35.91
CA ILE A 3 -36.78 10.41 -35.02
C ILE A 3 -36.39 8.93 -35.05
N GLY A 4 -35.19 8.63 -35.55
CA GLY A 4 -34.66 7.27 -35.60
C GLY A 4 -34.65 6.65 -34.16
N GLN A 5 -35.12 5.42 -34.06
CA GLN A 5 -35.11 4.67 -32.81
C GLN A 5 -33.66 4.43 -32.37
N VAL A 6 -33.26 5.04 -31.28
CA VAL A 6 -32.01 4.67 -30.56
C VAL A 6 -32.28 3.36 -29.84
N VAL A 7 -31.83 2.25 -30.40
CA VAL A 7 -31.89 0.95 -29.74
C VAL A 7 -30.62 0.79 -28.89
N ALA A 8 -30.67 1.15 -27.62
CA ALA A 8 -29.65 0.77 -26.65
C ALA A 8 -29.82 -0.71 -26.37
N ARG A 9 -29.06 -1.58 -27.00
CA ARG A 9 -28.97 -2.99 -26.63
C ARG A 9 -27.94 -3.16 -25.52
N ARG A 10 -28.37 -3.74 -24.41
CA ARG A 10 -27.48 -4.23 -23.36
C ARG A 10 -26.68 -5.39 -23.93
N LEU A 11 -25.36 -5.23 -24.05
CA LEU A 11 -24.47 -6.30 -24.50
C LEU A 11 -24.25 -7.29 -23.34
N ASP A 12 -24.84 -8.48 -23.43
CA ASP A 12 -24.43 -9.68 -22.69
C ASP A 12 -23.87 -10.65 -23.74
N PRO A 13 -22.65 -11.07 -23.67
CA PRO A 13 -21.71 -11.22 -22.56
C PRO A 13 -20.70 -10.05 -22.42
N PRO A 14 -19.84 -10.09 -21.34
CA PRO A 14 -18.97 -8.97 -21.00
C PRO A 14 -18.04 -8.60 -22.16
N LEU A 15 -17.83 -7.30 -22.35
CA LEU A 15 -16.96 -6.69 -23.33
C LEU A 15 -15.67 -7.49 -23.53
N GLN A 16 -15.46 -8.09 -24.71
CA GLN A 16 -14.20 -8.72 -25.06
C GLN A 16 -13.10 -7.66 -25.03
N ARG A 17 -11.99 -7.96 -24.34
CA ARG A 17 -10.83 -7.07 -24.34
C ARG A 17 -10.29 -6.95 -25.75
N LEU A 18 -10.21 -5.74 -26.27
CA LEU A 18 -9.54 -5.44 -27.54
C LEU A 18 -8.10 -5.96 -27.52
N SER A 19 -7.62 -6.50 -28.63
CA SER A 19 -6.20 -6.86 -28.74
C SER A 19 -5.32 -5.62 -28.52
N ARG A 20 -4.14 -5.81 -27.94
CA ARG A 20 -3.19 -4.70 -27.70
C ARG A 20 -2.87 -3.91 -28.98
N GLN A 21 -2.79 -4.57 -30.11
CA GLN A 21 -2.50 -3.94 -31.40
C GLN A 21 -3.64 -3.04 -31.86
N LEU A 22 -4.89 -3.52 -31.72
CA LEU A 22 -6.08 -2.77 -32.09
C LEU A 22 -6.27 -1.55 -31.18
N SER A 23 -6.09 -1.73 -29.87
CA SER A 23 -6.17 -0.64 -28.89
C SER A 23 -5.15 0.46 -29.17
N ARG A 24 -3.92 0.10 -29.58
CA ARG A 24 -2.87 1.08 -29.95
C ARG A 24 -3.25 1.84 -31.23
N GLY A 25 -3.77 1.14 -32.25
CA GLY A 25 -4.21 1.78 -33.51
C GLY A 25 -5.32 2.78 -33.28
N LEU A 26 -6.34 2.42 -32.49
CA LEU A 26 -7.45 3.32 -32.16
C LEU A 26 -6.96 4.51 -31.29
N ALA A 27 -6.08 4.28 -30.34
CA ALA A 27 -5.52 5.35 -29.50
C ALA A 27 -4.68 6.34 -30.32
N SER A 28 -3.87 5.86 -31.27
CA SER A 28 -3.10 6.73 -32.18
C SER A 28 -4.02 7.61 -33.01
N ARG A 29 -5.08 7.04 -33.58
CA ARG A 29 -6.02 7.78 -34.39
C ARG A 29 -6.86 8.77 -33.56
N ALA A 30 -7.23 8.40 -32.36
CA ALA A 30 -7.92 9.28 -31.41
C ALA A 30 -7.08 10.51 -31.02
N ALA A 31 -5.75 10.43 -31.11
CA ALA A 31 -4.89 11.58 -30.88
C ALA A 31 -5.02 12.66 -31.95
N GLU A 32 -5.40 12.28 -33.18
CA GLU A 32 -5.61 13.19 -34.30
C GLU A 32 -6.97 13.90 -34.23
N GLY A 33 -7.92 13.41 -33.42
CA GLY A 33 -9.25 13.98 -33.21
C GLY A 33 -10.39 13.00 -33.59
N PRO A 34 -11.62 13.50 -33.73
CA PRO A 34 -12.77 12.70 -34.17
C PRO A 34 -12.68 12.36 -35.66
N TRP A 35 -13.18 11.18 -36.06
CA TRP A 35 -13.12 10.74 -37.46
C TRP A 35 -14.33 9.91 -37.87
N VAL A 36 -14.53 9.81 -39.18
CA VAL A 36 -15.52 8.93 -39.81
C VAL A 36 -14.78 7.98 -40.73
N GLU A 37 -15.12 6.70 -40.67
CA GLU A 37 -14.61 5.70 -41.62
C GLU A 37 -15.71 4.79 -42.11
N PRO A 38 -15.60 4.27 -43.37
CA PRO A 38 -16.51 3.22 -43.84
C PRO A 38 -16.29 1.97 -43.01
N TRP A 39 -17.36 1.25 -42.70
CA TRP A 39 -17.23 -0.05 -42.08
C TRP A 39 -16.46 -1.00 -43.00
N MET A 40 -15.44 -1.60 -42.48
CA MET A 40 -14.70 -2.66 -43.14
C MET A 40 -14.68 -3.86 -42.21
N ASN A 41 -15.09 -5.03 -42.71
CA ASN A 41 -15.01 -6.27 -41.92
C ASN A 41 -13.55 -6.54 -41.52
N ARG A 42 -13.18 -6.16 -40.31
CA ARG A 42 -11.84 -6.34 -39.75
C ARG A 42 -11.92 -7.38 -38.63
N PRO A 43 -11.37 -8.59 -38.81
CA PRO A 43 -11.42 -9.61 -37.81
C PRO A 43 -10.85 -9.08 -36.47
N GLY A 44 -11.65 -9.21 -35.40
CA GLY A 44 -11.24 -8.83 -34.06
C GLY A 44 -11.79 -7.50 -33.53
N TYR A 45 -12.62 -6.79 -34.29
CA TYR A 45 -13.39 -5.68 -33.74
C TYR A 45 -14.64 -6.20 -33.02
N PRO A 46 -14.92 -5.75 -31.77
CA PRO A 46 -16.04 -6.27 -30.97
C PRO A 46 -17.41 -6.08 -31.64
N HIS A 47 -17.56 -5.05 -32.45
CA HIS A 47 -18.81 -4.76 -33.15
C HIS A 47 -18.98 -5.56 -34.44
N ASP A 48 -17.94 -6.20 -35.00
CA ASP A 48 -18.07 -7.07 -36.17
C ASP A 48 -19.11 -8.18 -35.96
N GLN A 49 -19.23 -8.68 -34.73
CA GLN A 49 -20.22 -9.69 -34.35
C GLN A 49 -21.63 -9.11 -34.20
N LEU A 50 -21.75 -7.83 -33.88
CA LEU A 50 -23.05 -7.14 -33.69
C LEU A 50 -23.66 -6.76 -35.04
N VAL A 51 -22.84 -6.55 -36.07
CA VAL A 51 -23.23 -6.03 -37.37
C VAL A 51 -23.14 -7.08 -38.47
N ALA A 52 -22.72 -8.31 -38.18
CA ALA A 52 -22.53 -9.39 -39.16
C ALA A 52 -23.75 -9.75 -40.01
N GLY A 53 -24.94 -9.18 -39.73
CA GLY A 53 -26.17 -9.36 -40.51
C GLY A 53 -26.68 -8.08 -41.18
N VAL A 54 -25.95 -6.97 -41.07
CA VAL A 54 -26.38 -5.65 -41.58
C VAL A 54 -25.35 -5.20 -42.61
N GLY A 55 -25.77 -4.74 -43.74
CA GLY A 55 -24.91 -4.33 -44.88
C GLY A 55 -23.88 -3.25 -44.49
N PRO A 56 -22.99 -2.86 -45.43
CA PRO A 56 -21.92 -1.92 -45.17
C PRO A 56 -22.45 -0.60 -44.61
N SER A 57 -21.95 -0.21 -43.49
CA SER A 57 -22.28 0.99 -42.74
C SER A 57 -21.04 1.89 -42.60
N SER A 58 -21.22 3.11 -42.16
CA SER A 58 -20.15 4.00 -41.80
C SER A 58 -20.14 4.19 -40.28
N LEU A 59 -18.95 4.39 -39.73
CA LEU A 59 -18.69 4.57 -38.29
C LEU A 59 -18.14 5.97 -38.07
N ALA A 60 -18.70 6.67 -37.09
CA ALA A 60 -18.09 7.89 -36.55
C ALA A 60 -17.59 7.67 -35.15
N TYR A 61 -16.43 8.17 -34.89
CA TYR A 61 -15.71 8.03 -33.60
C TYR A 61 -15.43 9.40 -33.00
N ALA A 62 -15.75 9.58 -31.73
CA ALA A 62 -15.34 10.75 -30.98
C ALA A 62 -14.52 10.29 -29.74
N PRO A 63 -13.31 10.83 -29.56
CA PRO A 63 -12.50 10.57 -28.41
C PRO A 63 -13.15 11.13 -27.14
N VAL A 64 -13.39 10.27 -26.14
CA VAL A 64 -13.81 10.69 -24.81
C VAL A 64 -12.57 11.01 -23.99
N ARG A 65 -12.43 12.26 -23.57
CA ARG A 65 -11.25 12.75 -22.83
C ARG A 65 -11.64 13.21 -21.44
N TYR A 66 -10.70 13.05 -20.53
CA TYR A 66 -10.76 13.62 -19.20
C TYR A 66 -9.36 14.13 -18.85
N ASP A 67 -9.24 15.41 -18.50
CA ASP A 67 -7.96 16.05 -18.17
C ASP A 67 -6.88 15.76 -19.25
N GLU A 68 -7.22 16.07 -20.52
CA GLU A 68 -6.42 15.84 -21.74
C GLU A 68 -6.10 14.35 -22.04
N ARG A 69 -6.44 13.43 -21.15
CA ARG A 69 -6.18 12.00 -21.35
C ARG A 69 -7.33 11.31 -22.06
N LEU A 70 -7.00 10.50 -23.05
CA LEU A 70 -7.98 9.62 -23.72
C LEU A 70 -8.41 8.54 -22.72
N ILE A 71 -9.71 8.51 -22.39
CA ILE A 71 -10.32 7.51 -21.48
C ILE A 71 -11.23 6.53 -22.23
N GLY A 72 -11.63 6.85 -23.44
CA GLY A 72 -12.48 5.99 -24.26
C GLY A 72 -12.76 6.57 -25.64
N LEU A 73 -13.60 5.86 -26.38
CA LEU A 73 -14.15 6.30 -27.65
C LEU A 73 -15.67 6.16 -27.61
N LEU A 74 -16.39 7.19 -28.01
CA LEU A 74 -17.79 7.10 -28.31
C LEU A 74 -17.92 6.80 -29.80
N VAL A 75 -18.74 5.81 -30.15
CA VAL A 75 -18.90 5.35 -31.56
C VAL A 75 -20.36 5.32 -31.89
N ILE A 76 -20.70 5.88 -33.04
CA ILE A 76 -22.01 5.70 -33.65
C ILE A 76 -21.85 5.00 -35.01
N GLU A 77 -22.85 4.22 -35.34
CA GLU A 77 -22.92 3.45 -36.57
C GLU A 77 -24.18 3.80 -37.32
N SER A 78 -24.06 3.99 -38.63
CA SER A 78 -25.20 4.08 -39.54
C SER A 78 -25.45 2.71 -40.17
N ILE A 79 -26.67 2.21 -40.01
CA ILE A 79 -27.11 0.92 -40.54
C ILE A 79 -27.53 1.02 -42.01
N ASP A 80 -27.87 2.23 -42.49
CA ASP A 80 -28.25 2.45 -43.88
C ASP A 80 -27.00 2.59 -44.76
N ALA A 81 -26.90 1.69 -45.72
CA ALA A 81 -25.76 1.48 -46.60
C ALA A 81 -25.37 2.68 -47.50
N VAL A 82 -26.13 3.74 -47.47
CA VAL A 82 -26.06 4.79 -48.52
C VAL A 82 -25.46 6.10 -47.99
N ASP A 83 -25.35 6.32 -46.68
CA ASP A 83 -25.10 7.69 -46.24
C ASP A 83 -23.92 7.87 -45.25
N LYS A 84 -22.69 7.90 -45.83
CA LYS A 84 -21.53 8.47 -45.17
C LYS A 84 -21.77 9.94 -44.75
N ALA A 85 -22.70 10.63 -45.43
CA ALA A 85 -23.07 11.99 -45.12
C ALA A 85 -23.76 12.08 -43.76
N ALA A 86 -24.67 11.16 -43.43
CA ALA A 86 -25.39 11.16 -42.16
C ALA A 86 -24.45 10.98 -40.94
N THR A 87 -23.45 10.08 -41.01
CA THR A 87 -22.45 9.92 -39.96
C THR A 87 -21.51 11.12 -39.85
N THR A 88 -21.22 11.78 -40.99
CA THR A 88 -20.39 13.00 -40.97
C THR A 88 -21.16 14.17 -40.38
N GLU A 89 -22.46 14.32 -40.70
CA GLU A 89 -23.34 15.34 -40.13
C GLU A 89 -23.59 15.14 -38.63
N ALA A 90 -23.60 13.89 -38.15
CA ALA A 90 -23.74 13.55 -36.72
C ALA A 90 -22.46 13.73 -35.90
N LEU A 91 -21.30 13.86 -36.56
CA LEU A 91 -20.01 13.92 -35.87
C LEU A 91 -19.90 15.07 -34.88
N PRO A 92 -20.35 16.31 -35.16
CA PRO A 92 -20.30 17.39 -34.15
C PRO A 92 -21.11 17.05 -32.88
N ALA A 93 -22.32 16.52 -33.06
CA ALA A 93 -23.14 16.09 -31.90
C ALA A 93 -22.49 14.95 -31.14
N LEU A 94 -21.84 13.99 -31.83
CA LEU A 94 -21.11 12.91 -31.19
C LEU A 94 -19.93 13.43 -30.33
N VAL A 95 -19.25 14.47 -30.79
CA VAL A 95 -18.17 15.14 -30.03
C VAL A 95 -18.72 15.78 -28.79
N GLU A 96 -19.84 16.52 -28.88
CA GLU A 96 -20.50 17.11 -27.70
C GLU A 96 -20.89 16.05 -26.65
N PHE A 97 -21.44 14.92 -27.13
CA PHE A 97 -21.74 13.79 -26.24
C PHE A 97 -20.49 13.15 -25.66
N ALA A 98 -19.39 13.05 -26.39
CA ALA A 98 -18.12 12.53 -25.90
C ALA A 98 -17.52 13.45 -24.83
N ASP A 99 -17.61 14.76 -25.01
CA ASP A 99 -17.17 15.75 -24.02
C ASP A 99 -18.03 15.67 -22.74
N LEU A 100 -19.36 15.59 -22.90
CA LEU A 100 -20.27 15.40 -21.78
C LEU A 100 -19.99 14.07 -21.04
N ALA A 101 -19.76 12.98 -21.75
CA ALA A 101 -19.41 11.70 -21.18
C ALA A 101 -18.07 11.78 -20.42
N GLY A 102 -17.09 12.47 -20.99
CA GLY A 102 -15.82 12.75 -20.34
C GLY A 102 -15.99 13.50 -19.02
N ALA A 103 -16.81 14.53 -19.01
CA ALA A 103 -17.10 15.32 -17.81
C ALA A 103 -17.84 14.51 -16.73
N LEU A 104 -18.81 13.67 -17.12
CA LEU A 104 -19.65 12.91 -16.19
C LEU A 104 -18.98 11.68 -15.61
N VAL A 105 -18.28 10.90 -16.45
CA VAL A 105 -17.74 9.59 -16.01
C VAL A 105 -16.22 9.51 -16.06
N GLY A 106 -15.56 10.54 -16.58
CA GLY A 106 -14.13 10.53 -16.82
C GLY A 106 -13.31 10.35 -15.58
N ARG A 107 -13.70 11.02 -14.50
CA ARG A 107 -13.03 10.92 -13.20
C ARG A 107 -13.07 9.47 -12.66
N ASP A 108 -14.22 8.82 -12.73
CA ASP A 108 -14.38 7.46 -12.23
C ASP A 108 -13.63 6.43 -13.09
N LEU A 109 -13.67 6.60 -14.40
CA LEU A 109 -12.93 5.74 -15.32
C LEU A 109 -11.41 5.92 -15.16
N ALA A 110 -10.93 7.14 -15.04
CA ALA A 110 -9.52 7.43 -14.80
C ALA A 110 -9.06 6.83 -13.47
N ARG A 111 -9.88 6.96 -12.40
CA ARG A 111 -9.61 6.36 -11.10
C ARG A 111 -9.54 4.83 -11.19
N ARG A 112 -10.50 4.18 -11.83
CA ARG A 112 -10.51 2.71 -12.02
C ARG A 112 -9.30 2.23 -12.81
N ALA A 113 -8.95 2.93 -13.88
CA ALA A 113 -7.77 2.60 -14.68
C ALA A 113 -6.47 2.76 -13.88
N ASN A 114 -6.39 3.78 -12.99
CA ASN A 114 -5.27 3.97 -12.10
C ASN A 114 -5.19 2.83 -11.07
N MET A 115 -6.31 2.52 -10.41
CA MET A 115 -6.38 1.40 -9.44
C MET A 115 -5.98 0.07 -10.09
N GLY A 116 -6.40 -0.20 -11.33
CA GLY A 116 -5.97 -1.39 -12.06
C GLY A 116 -4.45 -1.45 -12.27
N ARG A 117 -3.81 -0.32 -12.63
CA ARG A 117 -2.35 -0.25 -12.79
C ARG A 117 -1.61 -0.47 -11.47
N VAL A 118 -2.10 0.15 -10.38
CA VAL A 118 -1.54 -0.05 -9.04
C VAL A 118 -1.69 -1.51 -8.61
N HIS A 119 -2.87 -2.09 -8.80
CA HIS A 119 -3.11 -3.51 -8.49
C HIS A 119 -2.14 -4.43 -9.25
N ASP A 120 -1.97 -4.22 -10.56
CA ASP A 120 -1.05 -5.02 -11.37
C ASP A 120 0.41 -4.84 -10.92
N HIS A 121 0.80 -3.61 -10.54
CA HIS A 121 2.12 -3.30 -10.00
C HIS A 121 2.38 -4.05 -8.68
N ILE A 122 1.48 -3.93 -7.71
CA ILE A 122 1.58 -4.63 -6.41
C ILE A 122 1.57 -6.15 -6.59
N SER A 123 0.69 -6.69 -7.45
CA SER A 123 0.67 -8.13 -7.78
C SER A 123 2.01 -8.62 -8.34
N ASN A 124 2.68 -7.80 -9.17
CA ASN A 124 4.02 -8.12 -9.67
C ASN A 124 5.07 -8.09 -8.56
N ILE A 125 5.01 -7.12 -7.63
CA ILE A 125 5.91 -7.05 -6.47
C ILE A 125 5.79 -8.34 -5.65
N ILE A 126 4.57 -8.75 -5.31
CA ILE A 126 4.30 -9.95 -4.50
C ILE A 126 4.79 -11.21 -5.23
N SER A 127 4.36 -11.42 -6.47
CA SER A 127 4.65 -12.65 -7.23
C SER A 127 6.14 -12.84 -7.52
N ARG A 128 6.87 -11.76 -7.75
CA ARG A 128 8.32 -11.78 -8.00
C ARG A 128 9.14 -11.66 -6.73
N ARG A 129 8.50 -11.44 -5.57
CA ARG A 129 9.18 -11.12 -4.31
C ARG A 129 10.18 -9.97 -4.49
N ALA A 130 9.73 -8.89 -5.15
CA ALA A 130 10.58 -7.74 -5.47
C ALA A 130 10.85 -6.86 -4.24
N PHE A 131 11.13 -7.49 -3.11
CA PHE A 131 11.49 -6.88 -1.84
C PHE A 131 12.43 -7.79 -1.05
N LEU A 132 13.13 -7.19 -0.11
CA LEU A 132 14.04 -7.92 0.79
C LEU A 132 13.88 -7.38 2.22
N PRO A 133 13.99 -8.24 3.24
CA PRO A 133 14.04 -7.82 4.62
C PRO A 133 15.41 -7.27 4.97
N VAL A 134 15.43 -6.18 5.74
CA VAL A 134 16.62 -5.66 6.40
C VAL A 134 16.34 -5.57 7.91
N PHE A 135 17.38 -5.63 8.71
CA PHE A 135 17.26 -5.71 10.15
C PHE A 135 18.02 -4.56 10.81
N GLN A 136 17.32 -3.83 11.68
CA GLN A 136 17.90 -2.77 12.48
C GLN A 136 18.04 -3.23 13.92
N PRO A 137 19.22 -3.08 14.56
CA PRO A 137 19.40 -3.52 15.93
C PRO A 137 18.63 -2.64 16.92
N ILE A 138 18.01 -3.28 17.90
CA ILE A 138 17.49 -2.67 19.12
C ILE A 138 18.52 -2.97 20.21
N VAL A 139 19.03 -1.91 20.81
CA VAL A 139 20.21 -1.95 21.67
C VAL A 139 19.83 -1.58 23.11
N GLU A 140 20.34 -2.31 24.08
CA GLU A 140 20.31 -1.90 25.47
C GLU A 140 21.27 -0.72 25.66
N LEU A 141 20.73 0.44 26.11
CA LEU A 141 21.50 1.68 26.10
C LEU A 141 22.61 1.72 27.16
N GLU A 142 22.50 0.95 28.25
CA GLU A 142 23.53 0.88 29.28
C GLU A 142 24.74 0.05 28.82
N GLY A 143 24.48 -1.14 28.26
CA GLY A 143 25.51 -2.11 27.89
C GLY A 143 25.93 -2.11 26.44
N ASN A 144 25.27 -1.37 25.57
CA ASN A 144 25.45 -1.36 24.09
C ASN A 144 25.25 -2.74 23.42
N ALA A 145 24.56 -3.67 24.07
CA ALA A 145 24.29 -4.98 23.51
C ALA A 145 23.04 -4.95 22.62
N ALA A 146 23.13 -5.51 21.42
CA ALA A 146 21.95 -5.74 20.61
C ALA A 146 21.11 -6.87 21.22
N VAL A 147 19.90 -6.55 21.66
CA VAL A 147 18.99 -7.46 22.36
C VAL A 147 17.79 -7.87 21.49
N GLY A 148 17.53 -7.13 20.44
CA GLY A 148 16.50 -7.39 19.44
C GLY A 148 16.84 -6.79 18.09
N TYR A 149 16.01 -7.09 17.11
CA TYR A 149 16.10 -6.52 15.77
C TYR A 149 14.71 -6.19 15.27
N GLU A 150 14.55 -5.03 14.64
CA GLU A 150 13.36 -4.71 13.86
C GLU A 150 13.56 -5.15 12.42
N ALA A 151 12.59 -5.92 11.90
CA ALA A 151 12.55 -6.31 10.50
C ALA A 151 11.82 -5.27 9.67
N LEU A 152 12.54 -4.66 8.76
CA LEU A 152 12.03 -3.64 7.85
C LEU A 152 12.05 -4.16 6.42
N THR A 153 11.07 -3.76 5.62
CA THR A 153 11.00 -4.12 4.20
C THR A 153 11.71 -3.07 3.34
N ARG A 154 12.45 -3.51 2.33
CA ARG A 154 13.01 -2.65 1.27
C ARG A 154 12.61 -3.20 -0.09
N PHE A 155 12.01 -2.37 -0.92
CA PHE A 155 11.66 -2.76 -2.29
C PHE A 155 12.87 -2.65 -3.21
N THR A 156 12.99 -3.58 -4.15
CA THR A 156 14.18 -3.67 -5.02
C THR A 156 14.31 -2.53 -6.02
N ASP A 157 13.22 -1.82 -6.28
CA ASP A 157 13.17 -0.63 -7.13
C ASP A 157 13.46 0.68 -6.36
N GLY A 158 13.68 0.60 -5.04
CA GLY A 158 13.92 1.76 -4.17
C GLY A 158 12.65 2.51 -3.76
N SER A 159 11.46 1.99 -4.05
CA SER A 159 10.18 2.60 -3.62
C SER A 159 10.11 2.71 -2.10
N ASN A 160 9.43 3.78 -1.63
CA ASN A 160 9.17 3.99 -0.20
C ASN A 160 8.23 2.89 0.32
N PRO A 161 8.62 2.13 1.36
CA PRO A 161 7.80 1.06 1.91
C PRO A 161 6.41 1.51 2.36
N GLU A 162 6.32 2.60 3.10
CA GLU A 162 5.05 3.14 3.57
C GLU A 162 4.07 3.41 2.42
N ALA A 163 4.55 4.05 1.35
CA ALA A 163 3.73 4.34 0.18
C ALA A 163 3.25 3.05 -0.52
N VAL A 164 4.13 2.05 -0.68
CA VAL A 164 3.79 0.77 -1.34
C VAL A 164 2.78 -0.03 -0.52
N PHE A 165 2.92 -0.10 0.82
CA PHE A 165 1.94 -0.76 1.68
C PHE A 165 0.59 -0.03 1.67
N ALA A 166 0.58 1.31 1.68
CA ALA A 166 -0.64 2.09 1.54
C ALA A 166 -1.34 1.87 0.19
N GLU A 167 -0.58 1.83 -0.91
CA GLU A 167 -1.10 1.50 -2.24
C GLU A 167 -1.66 0.07 -2.29
N ALA A 168 -0.97 -0.90 -1.70
CA ALA A 168 -1.44 -2.28 -1.61
C ALA A 168 -2.77 -2.38 -0.86
N ALA A 169 -2.89 -1.70 0.28
CA ALA A 169 -4.13 -1.63 1.04
C ALA A 169 -5.27 -1.00 0.22
N ALA A 170 -5.01 0.09 -0.51
CA ALA A 170 -5.99 0.79 -1.33
C ALA A 170 -6.54 -0.06 -2.48
N VAL A 171 -5.77 -1.04 -2.97
CA VAL A 171 -6.20 -1.96 -4.05
C VAL A 171 -6.59 -3.35 -3.56
N GLY A 172 -6.68 -3.56 -2.23
CA GLY A 172 -7.13 -4.82 -1.62
C GLY A 172 -6.06 -5.92 -1.55
N LEU A 173 -4.79 -5.58 -1.75
CA LEU A 173 -3.64 -6.50 -1.67
C LEU A 173 -2.78 -6.29 -0.42
N GLY A 174 -3.24 -5.47 0.54
CA GLY A 174 -2.48 -5.12 1.74
C GLY A 174 -2.05 -6.33 2.54
N LEU A 175 -3.01 -7.18 2.94
CA LEU A 175 -2.72 -8.39 3.73
C LEU A 175 -1.83 -9.40 2.99
N GLU A 176 -1.96 -9.48 1.66
CA GLU A 176 -1.16 -10.39 0.86
C GLU A 176 0.31 -9.93 0.80
N LEU A 177 0.54 -8.64 0.57
CA LEU A 177 1.89 -8.06 0.58
C LEU A 177 2.53 -8.14 1.97
N GLU A 178 1.78 -7.79 3.01
CA GLU A 178 2.24 -7.83 4.39
C GLU A 178 2.63 -9.26 4.81
N THR A 179 1.78 -10.25 4.52
CA THR A 179 2.07 -11.66 4.76
C THR A 179 3.33 -12.11 4.02
N ALA A 180 3.48 -11.73 2.74
CA ALA A 180 4.66 -12.08 1.96
C ALA A 180 5.95 -11.46 2.52
N ALA A 181 5.90 -10.22 2.99
CA ALA A 181 7.01 -9.54 3.64
C ALA A 181 7.39 -10.21 4.97
N LEU A 182 6.41 -10.57 5.80
CA LEU A 182 6.63 -11.28 7.07
C LEU A 182 7.23 -12.67 6.86
N VAL A 183 6.75 -13.44 5.88
CA VAL A 183 7.34 -14.73 5.51
C VAL A 183 8.82 -14.57 5.17
N ALA A 184 9.16 -13.55 4.38
CA ALA A 184 10.55 -13.27 4.01
C ALA A 184 11.40 -12.85 5.22
N ALA A 185 10.86 -11.99 6.10
CA ALA A 185 11.54 -11.54 7.31
C ALA A 185 11.83 -12.70 8.27
N LEU A 186 10.82 -13.54 8.57
CA LEU A 186 10.97 -14.71 9.44
C LEU A 186 11.96 -15.73 8.88
N ALA A 187 11.96 -15.93 7.56
CA ALA A 187 12.90 -16.84 6.90
C ALA A 187 14.35 -16.32 7.02
N ALA A 188 14.58 -15.03 6.79
CA ALA A 188 15.89 -14.42 6.88
C ALA A 188 16.39 -14.32 8.34
N ALA A 189 15.50 -14.04 9.28
CA ALA A 189 15.82 -13.88 10.70
C ALA A 189 16.38 -15.15 11.37
N LYS A 190 16.25 -16.34 10.73
CA LYS A 190 16.80 -17.61 11.27
C LYS A 190 18.31 -17.56 11.51
N THR A 191 19.03 -16.66 10.86
CA THR A 191 20.48 -16.51 11.00
C THR A 191 20.90 -15.43 11.99
N LEU A 192 19.96 -14.66 12.54
CA LEU A 192 20.20 -13.72 13.65
C LEU A 192 20.49 -14.49 14.96
N PRO A 193 21.14 -13.88 15.96
CA PRO A 193 21.34 -14.49 17.27
C PRO A 193 20.03 -15.00 17.86
N GLU A 194 19.98 -16.25 18.36
CA GLU A 194 18.74 -16.85 18.88
C GLU A 194 18.21 -16.14 20.13
N SER A 195 19.11 -15.53 20.93
CA SER A 195 18.76 -14.76 22.13
C SER A 195 18.09 -13.42 21.83
N ALA A 196 18.23 -12.89 20.61
CA ALA A 196 17.63 -11.63 20.24
C ALA A 196 16.18 -11.82 19.79
N TRP A 197 15.26 -11.01 20.31
CA TRP A 197 13.88 -11.01 19.81
C TRP A 197 13.77 -10.34 18.45
N LEU A 198 12.62 -10.49 17.81
CA LEU A 198 12.35 -9.92 16.48
C LEU A 198 11.08 -9.07 16.51
N ASN A 199 11.23 -7.80 16.19
CA ASN A 199 10.11 -6.90 15.97
C ASN A 199 9.63 -7.01 14.53
N LEU A 200 8.31 -7.09 14.35
CA LEU A 200 7.62 -7.25 13.07
C LEU A 200 6.46 -6.26 13.02
N ASN A 201 6.42 -5.44 11.98
CA ASN A 201 5.27 -4.58 11.72
C ASN A 201 4.06 -5.44 11.32
N ALA A 202 2.92 -5.27 11.98
CA ALA A 202 1.70 -6.03 11.72
C ALA A 202 0.46 -5.13 11.81
N SER A 203 -0.33 -5.11 10.73
CA SER A 203 -1.61 -4.41 10.74
C SER A 203 -2.62 -5.08 11.66
N PRO A 204 -3.55 -4.32 12.28
CA PRO A 204 -4.64 -4.91 13.04
C PRO A 204 -5.48 -5.90 12.25
N GLU A 205 -5.68 -5.64 10.96
CA GLU A 205 -6.40 -6.53 10.06
C GLU A 205 -5.72 -7.90 9.96
N LEU A 206 -4.40 -7.92 9.88
CA LEU A 206 -3.62 -9.17 9.83
C LEU A 206 -3.69 -9.92 11.16
N ILE A 207 -3.59 -9.21 12.28
CA ILE A 207 -3.69 -9.80 13.62
C ILE A 207 -5.08 -10.43 13.84
N ILE A 208 -6.15 -9.74 13.41
CA ILE A 208 -7.53 -10.23 13.52
C ILE A 208 -7.83 -11.36 12.53
N ALA A 209 -7.08 -11.48 11.43
CA ALA A 209 -7.24 -12.56 10.46
C ALA A 209 -7.10 -13.98 11.07
N GLY A 210 -6.46 -14.10 12.23
CA GLY A 210 -6.50 -15.30 13.07
C GLY A 210 -5.58 -16.43 12.58
N GLU A 211 -6.15 -17.61 12.27
CA GLU A 211 -5.37 -18.83 12.04
C GLU A 211 -4.24 -18.76 11.01
N PRO A 212 -4.38 -18.17 9.81
CA PRO A 212 -3.27 -18.11 8.87
C PRO A 212 -2.06 -17.38 9.43
N PHE A 213 -2.29 -16.29 10.18
CA PHE A 213 -1.24 -15.51 10.78
C PHE A 213 -0.60 -16.22 11.98
N ARG A 214 -1.41 -16.83 12.84
CA ARG A 214 -0.94 -17.64 13.96
C ARG A 214 -0.06 -18.80 13.49
N THR A 215 -0.46 -19.51 12.45
CA THR A 215 0.34 -20.61 11.86
C THR A 215 1.67 -20.08 11.33
N LEU A 216 1.69 -18.91 10.70
CA LEU A 216 2.90 -18.27 10.21
C LEU A 216 3.88 -17.98 11.37
N LEU A 217 3.42 -17.37 12.45
CA LEU A 217 4.25 -17.02 13.61
C LEU A 217 4.69 -18.26 14.41
N GLY A 218 3.83 -19.27 14.53
CA GLY A 218 4.10 -20.52 15.27
C GLY A 218 5.25 -21.36 14.71
N GLY A 219 5.70 -21.08 13.48
CA GLY A 219 6.93 -21.66 12.92
C GLY A 219 8.22 -21.08 13.46
N SER A 220 8.17 -19.98 14.22
CA SER A 220 9.32 -19.34 14.87
C SER A 220 9.48 -19.85 16.31
N ARG A 221 10.72 -20.19 16.69
CA ARG A 221 11.08 -20.44 18.09
C ARG A 221 11.59 -19.19 18.79
N ARG A 222 11.66 -18.08 18.08
CA ARG A 222 12.16 -16.81 18.55
C ARG A 222 11.02 -16.05 19.22
N HIS A 223 11.34 -15.32 20.27
CA HIS A 223 10.44 -14.34 20.86
C HIS A 223 10.13 -13.26 19.82
N LEU A 224 8.86 -13.01 19.58
CA LEU A 224 8.36 -12.07 18.56
C LEU A 224 7.68 -10.89 19.24
N VAL A 225 7.90 -9.71 18.70
CA VAL A 225 7.22 -8.48 19.11
C VAL A 225 6.49 -7.92 17.89
N LEU A 226 5.17 -7.82 17.94
CA LEU A 226 4.39 -7.23 16.88
C LEU A 226 4.20 -5.75 17.14
N GLU A 227 4.59 -4.93 16.17
CA GLU A 227 4.45 -3.48 16.23
C GLU A 227 3.14 -3.05 15.58
N VAL A 228 2.35 -2.26 16.31
CA VAL A 228 1.12 -1.66 15.83
C VAL A 228 1.30 -0.14 15.86
N THR A 229 1.17 0.49 14.69
CA THR A 229 1.34 1.94 14.58
C THR A 229 0.16 2.70 15.19
N GLU A 230 0.43 3.89 15.75
CA GLU A 230 -0.61 4.74 16.37
C GLU A 230 -1.67 5.24 15.37
N HIS A 231 -1.33 5.32 14.08
CA HIS A 231 -2.21 5.85 13.04
C HIS A 231 -3.34 4.91 12.65
N VAL A 232 -3.32 3.67 13.12
CA VAL A 232 -4.34 2.68 12.78
C VAL A 232 -5.51 2.75 13.74
N VAL A 233 -6.73 2.84 13.20
CA VAL A 233 -7.96 2.86 14.00
C VAL A 233 -8.32 1.44 14.43
N ILE A 234 -8.19 1.14 15.73
CA ILE A 234 -8.72 -0.11 16.31
C ILE A 234 -10.16 0.13 16.73
N ALA A 235 -11.09 -0.41 15.95
CA ALA A 235 -12.53 -0.22 16.19
C ALA A 235 -13.03 -0.97 17.44
N ASP A 236 -12.49 -2.18 17.70
CA ASP A 236 -12.84 -3.04 18.82
C ASP A 236 -11.58 -3.55 19.53
N TYR A 237 -11.22 -2.89 20.63
CA TYR A 237 -10.07 -3.28 21.45
C TYR A 237 -10.28 -4.62 22.17
N VAL A 238 -11.51 -5.02 22.44
CA VAL A 238 -11.78 -6.31 23.10
C VAL A 238 -11.50 -7.45 22.17
N ALA A 239 -12.02 -7.37 20.93
CA ALA A 239 -11.76 -8.35 19.88
C ALA A 239 -10.26 -8.38 19.52
N PHE A 240 -9.63 -7.22 19.42
CA PHE A 240 -8.20 -7.12 19.12
C PHE A 240 -7.35 -7.77 20.21
N ARG A 241 -7.59 -7.49 21.51
CA ARG A 241 -6.88 -8.15 22.63
C ARG A 241 -7.09 -9.67 22.63
N ALA A 242 -8.29 -10.13 22.30
CA ALA A 242 -8.56 -11.56 22.21
C ALA A 242 -7.76 -12.21 21.07
N ALA A 243 -7.66 -11.55 19.91
CA ALA A 243 -6.84 -12.01 18.80
C ALA A 243 -5.35 -12.03 19.16
N MET A 244 -4.85 -10.98 19.83
CA MET A 244 -3.49 -10.92 20.35
C MET A 244 -3.18 -12.08 21.31
N ALA A 245 -4.04 -12.31 22.29
CA ALA A 245 -3.87 -13.39 23.27
C ALA A 245 -3.86 -14.78 22.61
N ALA A 246 -4.58 -14.96 21.51
CA ALA A 246 -4.61 -16.20 20.76
C ALA A 246 -3.32 -16.51 19.99
N LEU A 247 -2.42 -15.53 19.80
CA LEU A 247 -1.10 -15.74 19.15
C LEU A 247 -0.12 -16.52 20.05
N GLY A 248 -0.38 -16.56 21.35
CA GLY A 248 0.43 -17.34 22.31
C GLY A 248 1.38 -16.47 23.14
N PRO A 249 2.02 -17.08 24.16
CA PRO A 249 2.84 -16.37 25.15
C PRO A 249 4.18 -15.87 24.60
N ASP A 250 4.66 -16.43 23.50
CA ASP A 250 5.94 -16.06 22.88
C ASP A 250 5.82 -14.84 21.94
N VAL A 251 4.61 -14.25 21.85
CA VAL A 251 4.32 -13.07 21.04
C VAL A 251 3.92 -11.92 21.94
N GLU A 252 4.78 -10.91 22.01
CA GLU A 252 4.50 -9.64 22.69
C GLU A 252 4.11 -8.54 21.69
N PHE A 253 3.74 -7.37 22.21
CA PHE A 253 3.29 -6.25 21.41
C PHE A 253 4.05 -4.97 21.75
N ALA A 254 4.28 -4.17 20.74
CA ALA A 254 4.77 -2.81 20.84
C ALA A 254 3.76 -1.83 20.25
N VAL A 255 3.61 -0.68 20.88
CA VAL A 255 2.96 0.48 20.28
C VAL A 255 4.06 1.35 19.68
N ASP A 256 3.96 1.60 18.39
CA ASP A 256 4.91 2.38 17.61
C ASP A 256 4.51 3.84 17.51
N ASP A 257 5.49 4.72 17.22
CA ASP A 257 5.34 6.17 17.04
C ASP A 257 4.72 6.91 18.24
N ALA A 258 4.92 6.42 19.49
CA ALA A 258 4.36 7.06 20.67
C ALA A 258 4.93 8.47 20.87
N GLY A 259 4.04 9.47 20.83
CA GLY A 259 4.38 10.88 20.98
C GLY A 259 4.03 11.74 19.78
N ALA A 260 3.73 11.16 18.63
CA ALA A 260 3.32 11.90 17.45
C ALA A 260 1.82 12.33 17.52
N GLY A 261 0.99 11.68 18.38
CA GLY A 261 -0.43 12.04 18.52
C GLY A 261 -1.15 11.52 19.76
N PHE A 262 -2.45 11.87 19.90
CA PHE A 262 -3.29 11.44 21.03
C PHE A 262 -3.73 9.98 20.96
N ALA A 263 -3.69 9.35 19.78
CA ALA A 263 -4.12 7.97 19.58
C ALA A 263 -3.20 6.98 20.29
N SER A 264 -1.89 7.27 20.36
CA SER A 264 -0.88 6.43 21.02
C SER A 264 -1.17 6.19 22.50
N LEU A 265 -1.57 7.21 23.26
CA LEU A 265 -1.90 7.04 24.68
C LEU A 265 -3.10 6.11 24.87
N ARG A 266 -4.11 6.19 24.02
CA ARG A 266 -5.26 5.29 24.05
C ARG A 266 -4.84 3.85 23.76
N HIS A 267 -4.02 3.64 22.71
CA HIS A 267 -3.50 2.32 22.36
C HIS A 267 -2.69 1.72 23.54
N ILE A 268 -1.81 2.52 24.14
CA ILE A 268 -1.01 2.08 25.29
C ILE A 268 -1.91 1.65 26.47
N LEU A 269 -2.93 2.44 26.82
CA LEU A 269 -3.83 2.14 27.93
C LEU A 269 -4.71 0.91 27.65
N GLU A 270 -5.23 0.78 26.43
CA GLU A 270 -6.15 -0.29 26.05
C GLU A 270 -5.42 -1.60 25.74
N LEU A 271 -4.25 -1.57 25.11
CA LEU A 271 -3.52 -2.76 24.67
C LEU A 271 -2.57 -3.28 25.73
N ARG A 272 -2.08 -2.43 26.65
CA ARG A 272 -1.05 -2.76 27.66
C ARG A 272 0.15 -3.46 27.01
N PRO A 273 0.84 -2.80 26.08
CA PRO A 273 1.93 -3.41 25.32
C PRO A 273 3.14 -3.73 26.23
N ALA A 274 3.98 -4.67 25.81
CA ALA A 274 5.25 -4.92 26.43
C ALA A 274 6.29 -3.83 26.15
N PHE A 275 6.16 -3.16 25.00
CA PHE A 275 7.05 -2.09 24.57
C PHE A 275 6.27 -0.87 24.08
N VAL A 276 6.85 0.30 24.32
CA VAL A 276 6.39 1.58 23.74
C VAL A 276 7.60 2.21 23.06
N LYS A 277 7.50 2.45 21.75
CA LYS A 277 8.55 3.07 20.94
C LYS A 277 8.33 4.59 20.95
N LEU A 278 9.32 5.33 21.37
CA LEU A 278 9.29 6.80 21.38
C LEU A 278 9.70 7.29 20.00
N ASP A 279 8.79 7.97 19.32
CA ASP A 279 9.03 8.51 18.00
C ASP A 279 10.26 9.42 17.94
N ARG A 280 10.93 9.42 16.79
CA ARG A 280 12.10 10.27 16.53
C ARG A 280 11.87 11.75 16.86
N SER A 281 10.65 12.28 16.71
CA SER A 281 10.35 13.68 17.02
C SER A 281 10.54 14.02 18.50
N LEU A 282 10.45 13.04 19.40
CA LEU A 282 10.76 13.21 20.83
C LEU A 282 12.26 13.09 21.11
N VAL A 283 13.01 12.39 20.27
CA VAL A 283 14.42 12.06 20.49
C VAL A 283 15.35 13.08 19.81
N ALA A 284 15.01 13.53 18.60
CA ALA A 284 15.86 14.42 17.83
C ALA A 284 16.05 15.78 18.54
N GLY A 285 17.32 16.11 18.85
CA GLY A 285 17.68 17.35 19.54
C GLY A 285 17.27 17.39 21.00
N LEU A 286 17.10 16.23 21.63
CA LEU A 286 16.65 16.08 23.02
C LEU A 286 17.57 16.79 24.03
N GLU A 287 18.86 16.90 23.72
CA GLU A 287 19.85 17.56 24.59
C GLU A 287 19.57 19.05 24.81
N ALA A 288 18.81 19.68 23.93
CA ALA A 288 18.48 21.09 23.98
C ALA A 288 17.01 21.38 24.39
N ASP A 289 16.23 20.37 24.79
CA ASP A 289 14.79 20.52 25.02
C ASP A 289 14.34 19.91 26.35
N ASP A 290 14.31 20.75 27.40
CA ASP A 290 13.90 20.36 28.75
C ASP A 290 12.44 19.86 28.81
N ALA A 291 11.56 20.33 27.92
CA ALA A 291 10.16 19.91 27.91
C ALA A 291 10.03 18.48 27.39
N ARG A 292 10.76 18.10 26.34
CA ARG A 292 10.81 16.71 25.83
C ARG A 292 11.47 15.80 26.85
N GLN A 293 12.55 16.24 27.53
CA GLN A 293 13.17 15.46 28.60
C GLN A 293 12.17 15.17 29.73
N ALA A 294 11.42 16.18 30.18
CA ALA A 294 10.38 16.02 31.19
C ALA A 294 9.27 15.05 30.74
N MET A 295 8.89 15.09 29.45
CA MET A 295 7.91 14.17 28.89
C MET A 295 8.43 12.73 28.91
N ILE A 296 9.69 12.49 28.51
CA ILE A 296 10.32 11.15 28.55
C ILE A 296 10.39 10.63 29.98
N VAL A 297 10.72 11.50 30.97
CA VAL A 297 10.68 11.12 32.38
C VAL A 297 9.28 10.66 32.81
N GLY A 298 8.24 11.37 32.38
CA GLY A 298 6.85 11.00 32.64
C GLY A 298 6.49 9.65 32.00
N LEU A 299 6.86 9.43 30.73
CA LEU A 299 6.65 8.16 30.04
C LEU A 299 7.42 7.00 30.68
N ARG A 300 8.65 7.24 31.14
CA ARG A 300 9.42 6.25 31.89
C ARG A 300 8.72 5.87 33.20
N HIS A 301 8.21 6.86 33.95
CA HIS A 301 7.46 6.58 35.19
C HIS A 301 6.23 5.73 34.89
N PHE A 302 5.48 6.08 33.85
CA PHE A 302 4.34 5.30 33.37
C PHE A 302 4.75 3.87 33.00
N ALA A 303 5.81 3.71 32.23
CA ALA A 303 6.32 2.43 31.78
C ALA A 303 6.66 1.51 32.97
N ARG A 304 7.36 2.05 33.99
CA ARG A 304 7.66 1.31 35.22
C ARG A 304 6.40 0.89 35.98
N ALA A 305 5.40 1.77 36.07
CA ALA A 305 4.16 1.48 36.78
C ALA A 305 3.29 0.43 36.08
N THR A 306 3.39 0.32 34.76
CA THR A 306 2.59 -0.61 33.92
C THR A 306 3.34 -1.87 33.52
N GLY A 307 4.67 -1.94 33.77
CA GLY A 307 5.51 -3.06 33.41
C GLY A 307 5.95 -3.09 31.92
N CYS A 308 5.69 -2.01 31.15
CA CYS A 308 6.18 -1.91 29.77
C CYS A 308 7.62 -1.36 29.74
N ARG A 309 8.31 -1.53 28.59
CA ARG A 309 9.66 -1.01 28.35
C ARG A 309 9.63 0.05 27.24
N LEU A 310 10.44 1.09 27.40
CA LEU A 310 10.59 2.12 26.39
C LEU A 310 11.71 1.75 25.41
N ILE A 311 11.49 2.02 24.12
CA ILE A 311 12.50 1.98 23.06
C ILE A 311 12.57 3.39 22.46
N ALA A 312 13.69 4.08 22.58
CA ALA A 312 13.88 5.38 21.92
C ALA A 312 14.29 5.17 20.45
N GLU A 313 13.62 5.85 19.53
CA GLU A 313 13.88 5.72 18.11
C GLU A 313 14.62 6.91 17.50
N GLY A 314 15.29 6.66 16.38
CA GLY A 314 15.95 7.72 15.60
C GLY A 314 17.13 8.35 16.33
N ILE A 315 17.84 7.61 17.18
CA ILE A 315 19.06 8.10 17.83
C ILE A 315 20.17 8.27 16.78
N GLU A 316 20.58 9.51 16.54
CA GLU A 316 21.56 9.84 15.49
C GLU A 316 22.85 10.43 16.04
N THR A 317 22.83 10.97 17.28
CA THR A 317 23.96 11.66 17.88
C THR A 317 24.34 11.09 19.26
N ASP A 318 25.62 11.23 19.63
CA ASP A 318 26.10 10.88 20.98
C ASP A 318 25.46 11.74 22.07
N ALA A 319 25.07 12.99 21.75
CA ALA A 319 24.42 13.89 22.68
C ALA A 319 23.02 13.37 23.05
N GLU A 320 22.21 12.98 22.05
CA GLU A 320 20.91 12.34 22.27
C GLU A 320 21.04 11.06 23.12
N LEU A 321 22.01 10.19 22.76
CA LEU A 321 22.27 8.97 23.48
C LEU A 321 22.66 9.22 24.95
N ALA A 322 23.50 10.22 25.21
CA ALA A 322 23.92 10.57 26.55
C ALA A 322 22.74 11.04 27.43
N VAL A 323 21.83 11.85 26.87
CA VAL A 323 20.62 12.28 27.57
C VAL A 323 19.67 11.13 27.81
N LEU A 324 19.41 10.27 26.82
CA LEU A 324 18.55 9.10 27.00
C LEU A 324 19.06 8.16 28.10
N ARG A 325 20.38 7.97 28.18
CA ARG A 325 21.02 7.22 29.28
C ARG A 325 20.84 7.90 30.65
N ALA A 326 21.03 9.20 30.70
CA ALA A 326 20.81 9.98 31.92
C ALA A 326 19.35 9.94 32.39
N LEU A 327 18.41 9.87 31.44
CA LEU A 327 16.99 9.68 31.68
C LEU A 327 16.61 8.20 31.96
N GLU A 328 17.59 7.29 32.00
CA GLU A 328 17.40 5.84 32.24
C GLU A 328 16.42 5.19 31.27
N VAL A 329 16.42 5.60 30.00
CA VAL A 329 15.69 4.91 28.93
C VAL A 329 16.41 3.58 28.66
N PRO A 330 15.73 2.41 28.75
CA PRO A 330 16.45 1.13 28.74
C PRO A 330 16.93 0.70 27.34
N LEU A 331 16.17 1.02 26.31
CA LEU A 331 16.39 0.51 24.95
C LEU A 331 16.39 1.65 23.94
N GLY A 332 17.12 1.45 22.84
CA GLY A 332 17.15 2.42 21.78
C GLY A 332 17.48 1.81 20.42
N GLN A 333 17.12 2.57 19.39
CA GLN A 333 17.31 2.26 17.98
C GLN A 333 17.63 3.56 17.23
N GLY A 334 18.50 3.50 16.25
CA GLY A 334 18.85 4.67 15.46
C GLY A 334 20.13 4.45 14.67
N TYR A 335 20.43 5.39 13.76
CA TYR A 335 21.59 5.27 12.87
C TYR A 335 22.93 5.33 13.59
N LEU A 336 22.97 5.92 14.76
CA LEU A 336 24.15 5.89 15.63
C LEU A 336 24.45 4.48 16.14
N LEU A 337 23.41 3.72 16.51
CA LEU A 337 23.51 2.38 17.08
C LEU A 337 23.59 1.28 16.01
N GLY A 338 23.03 1.53 14.83
CA GLY A 338 23.08 0.64 13.69
C GLY A 338 22.05 0.99 12.62
N ARG A 339 22.46 0.89 11.37
CA ARG A 339 21.55 1.08 10.22
C ARG A 339 20.83 -0.22 9.89
N PRO A 340 19.62 -0.15 9.30
CA PRO A 340 18.97 -1.32 8.75
C PRO A 340 19.82 -1.95 7.64
N VAL A 341 20.23 -3.20 7.81
CA VAL A 341 21.07 -3.93 6.86
C VAL A 341 20.54 -5.35 6.63
N PRO A 342 20.85 -5.98 5.49
CA PRO A 342 20.58 -7.40 5.29
C PRO A 342 21.22 -8.25 6.39
N VAL A 343 20.61 -9.39 6.70
CA VAL A 343 21.03 -10.24 7.84
C VAL A 343 22.51 -10.64 7.82
N GLY A 344 23.13 -10.80 6.65
CA GLY A 344 24.56 -11.10 6.51
C GLY A 344 25.50 -10.02 7.06
N ASP A 345 25.04 -8.78 7.09
CA ASP A 345 25.82 -7.59 7.48
C ASP A 345 25.55 -7.17 8.95
N THR A 346 24.53 -7.72 9.60
CA THR A 346 24.18 -7.35 11.00
C THR A 346 25.31 -7.61 12.00
N ARG A 347 26.20 -8.57 11.73
CA ARG A 347 27.35 -8.88 12.60
C ARG A 347 28.44 -7.82 12.58
N ARG A 348 28.42 -6.90 11.61
CA ARG A 348 29.44 -5.84 11.46
C ARG A 348 29.03 -4.53 12.12
N THR A 349 27.80 -4.42 12.57
CA THR A 349 27.20 -3.13 13.00
C THR A 349 27.25 -2.94 14.52
N VAL A 350 27.53 -4.00 15.30
CA VAL A 350 27.63 -3.96 16.78
C VAL A 350 29.07 -4.30 17.15
N ALA A 351 29.96 -3.31 17.01
CA ALA A 351 31.35 -3.38 17.49
C ALA A 351 31.72 -2.08 18.22
#